data_a045c0345aba5a54cc738650c4241071
#
_entry.id   a045c0345aba5a54cc738650c4241071
#
_cell.length_a   1.000
_cell.length_b   1.000
_cell.length_c   1.000
_cell.angle_alpha   90.00
_cell.angle_beta   90.00
_cell.angle_gamma   90.00
#
_symmetry.space_group_name_H-M   'P 1'
#
loop_
_entity.id
_entity.type
_entity.pdbx_description
1 polymer ?
#
loop_
_entity_poly.entity_id
_entity_poly.type
_entity_poly.pdbx_seq_one_letter_code
_entity_poly.pdbx_strand_id
1 'polypeptide(L)'
;QAAREISAAGVVLLKNEDEVLPLDVPKGGKILVVGENAVKKVVVGGGSSNLKTAYEVNPLEGLQNAFGDKAEVVWVRGYVGDTSTSYNLVDTGQDLTDNRSPEVLIAEAVEAAKDADYVIFVGGLNKSAHQDNESTDRYDTFLPYGQQDVIDALAEVSDKFVVVNISGSPVSMPWEDKADAIVQGWYGGTESGNALADVL
;
A
#
# COMPACT_ATOMS: atom_id res chain seq x y z
N GLN A 1 -3.78 3.07 21.06
CA GLN A 1 -2.52 2.39 21.40
C GLN A 1 -2.60 0.89 21.12
N ALA A 2 -3.50 0.10 21.78
CA ALA A 2 -3.58 -1.35 21.59
C ALA A 2 -3.80 -1.78 20.11
N ALA A 3 -4.66 -1.10 19.37
CA ALA A 3 -4.89 -1.40 17.95
C ALA A 3 -3.61 -1.27 17.11
N ARG A 4 -2.80 -0.24 17.35
CA ARG A 4 -1.51 -0.03 16.68
C ARG A 4 -0.50 -1.14 17.04
N GLU A 5 -0.37 -1.47 18.31
CA GLU A 5 0.54 -2.53 18.79
C GLU A 5 0.18 -3.91 18.21
N ILE A 6 -1.11 -4.26 18.19
CA ILE A 6 -1.58 -5.52 17.64
C ILE A 6 -1.34 -5.56 16.12
N SER A 7 -1.63 -4.47 15.41
CA SER A 7 -1.40 -4.38 13.98
C SER A 7 0.09 -4.51 13.64
N ALA A 8 0.97 -3.79 14.35
CA ALA A 8 2.42 -3.88 14.14
C ALA A 8 2.95 -5.30 14.42
N ALA A 9 2.49 -5.95 15.50
CA ALA A 9 2.87 -7.32 15.81
C ALA A 9 2.38 -8.36 14.79
N GLY A 10 1.37 -8.03 14.00
CA GLY A 10 0.84 -8.89 12.94
C GLY A 10 1.57 -8.76 11.60
N VAL A 11 2.31 -7.69 11.36
CA VAL A 11 3.06 -7.49 10.12
C VAL A 11 4.16 -8.52 9.96
N VAL A 12 4.34 -9.03 8.74
CA VAL A 12 5.35 -10.05 8.45
C VAL A 12 6.37 -9.52 7.45
N LEU A 13 7.65 -9.56 7.81
CA LEU A 13 8.75 -9.31 6.89
C LEU A 13 9.02 -10.56 6.08
N LEU A 14 8.72 -10.53 4.77
CA LEU A 14 8.90 -11.66 3.86
C LEU A 14 10.28 -11.66 3.21
N LYS A 15 10.83 -10.48 2.92
CA LYS A 15 12.14 -10.29 2.29
C LYS A 15 12.77 -9.00 2.82
N ASN A 16 14.09 -8.99 3.02
CA ASN A 16 14.86 -7.78 3.34
C ASN A 16 16.32 -7.99 2.94
N GLU A 17 16.63 -7.69 1.69
CA GLU A 17 18.00 -7.76 1.17
C GLU A 17 18.75 -6.50 1.53
N ASP A 18 20.05 -6.63 1.74
CA ASP A 18 20.99 -5.54 2.05
C ASP A 18 20.52 -4.64 3.22
N GLU A 19 19.67 -5.18 4.11
CA GLU A 19 19.14 -4.45 5.27
C GLU A 19 18.46 -3.12 4.89
N VAL A 20 17.70 -3.12 3.80
CA VAL A 20 16.94 -1.93 3.33
C VAL A 20 15.93 -1.45 4.38
N LEU A 21 15.37 -2.36 5.15
CA LEU A 21 14.57 -2.06 6.36
C LEU A 21 15.37 -2.35 7.63
N PRO A 22 15.19 -1.55 8.72
CA PRO A 22 14.28 -0.40 8.82
C PRO A 22 14.74 0.80 7.98
N LEU A 23 13.79 1.68 7.63
CA LEU A 23 14.06 2.89 6.84
C LEU A 23 15.04 3.82 7.57
N ASP A 24 16.23 3.98 7.05
CA ASP A 24 17.19 5.01 7.50
C ASP A 24 17.25 6.16 6.51
N VAL A 25 16.22 7.00 6.54
CA VAL A 25 16.09 8.14 5.64
C VAL A 25 16.96 9.30 6.15
N PRO A 26 17.82 9.89 5.30
CA PRO A 26 18.61 11.04 5.70
C PRO A 26 17.71 12.24 6.02
N LYS A 27 18.21 13.17 6.85
CA LYS A 27 17.48 14.40 7.14
C LYS A 27 17.31 15.24 5.87
N GLY A 28 16.08 15.56 5.53
CA GLY A 28 15.72 16.25 4.28
C GLY A 28 15.66 15.33 3.07
N GLY A 29 15.73 14.02 3.28
CA GLY A 29 15.55 13.02 2.24
C GLY A 29 14.10 12.89 1.80
N LYS A 30 13.85 12.01 0.83
CA LYS A 30 12.54 11.83 0.19
C LYS A 30 12.11 10.36 0.20
N ILE A 31 10.90 10.13 0.70
CA ILE A 31 10.20 8.85 0.60
C ILE A 31 9.09 9.02 -0.44
N LEU A 32 9.17 8.26 -1.52
CA LEU A 32 8.07 8.14 -2.47
C LEU A 32 7.17 6.97 -2.09
N VAL A 33 5.90 7.23 -1.89
CA VAL A 33 4.86 6.22 -1.68
C VAL A 33 4.05 6.10 -2.96
N VAL A 34 3.93 4.88 -3.49
CA VAL A 34 3.20 4.60 -4.73
C VAL A 34 2.10 3.58 -4.46
N GLY A 35 0.93 3.81 -5.03
CA GLY A 35 -0.17 2.85 -5.00
C GLY A 35 -1.43 3.38 -4.35
N GLU A 36 -2.57 2.88 -4.83
CA GLU A 36 -3.89 3.28 -4.32
C GLU A 36 -4.11 2.83 -2.86
N ASN A 37 -3.60 1.66 -2.49
CA ASN A 37 -3.76 1.13 -1.13
C ASN A 37 -3.04 1.99 -0.07
N ALA A 38 -2.14 2.88 -0.48
CA ALA A 38 -1.53 3.85 0.43
C ALA A 38 -2.55 4.84 1.03
N VAL A 39 -3.60 5.14 0.28
CA VAL A 39 -4.62 6.15 0.66
C VAL A 39 -6.01 5.57 0.84
N LYS A 40 -6.26 4.37 0.31
CA LYS A 40 -7.59 3.75 0.32
C LYS A 40 -8.00 3.30 1.71
N LYS A 41 -9.22 3.65 2.11
CA LYS A 41 -9.83 3.16 3.34
C LYS A 41 -10.31 1.72 3.15
N VAL A 42 -9.81 0.80 3.96
CA VAL A 42 -10.12 -0.64 3.87
C VAL A 42 -10.66 -1.27 5.17
N VAL A 43 -10.72 -0.50 6.25
CA VAL A 43 -11.16 -0.99 7.56
C VAL A 43 -12.65 -1.32 7.58
N VAL A 44 -13.44 -0.72 6.70
CA VAL A 44 -14.88 -0.97 6.61
C VAL A 44 -15.26 -2.44 6.42
N GLY A 45 -14.30 -3.27 5.99
CA GLY A 45 -14.52 -4.69 5.75
C GLY A 45 -15.40 -4.97 4.54
N GLY A 46 -15.82 -6.22 4.40
CA GLY A 46 -16.74 -6.68 3.36
C GLY A 46 -17.68 -7.74 3.89
N GLY A 47 -18.91 -7.82 3.39
CA GLY A 47 -19.90 -8.81 3.82
C GLY A 47 -20.25 -8.69 5.30
N SER A 48 -20.22 -9.80 6.03
CA SER A 48 -20.61 -9.86 7.45
C SER A 48 -19.61 -9.14 8.38
N SER A 49 -18.40 -8.85 7.91
CA SER A 49 -17.37 -8.08 8.65
C SER A 49 -17.51 -6.56 8.49
N ASN A 50 -18.58 -6.11 7.82
CA ASN A 50 -18.83 -4.70 7.57
C ASN A 50 -18.98 -3.91 8.89
N LEU A 51 -18.23 -2.83 9.02
CA LEU A 51 -18.31 -1.91 10.15
C LEU A 51 -18.00 -0.47 9.72
N LYS A 52 -18.51 0.50 10.47
CA LYS A 52 -18.19 1.92 10.30
C LYS A 52 -17.23 2.35 11.41
N THR A 53 -16.04 2.71 11.04
CA THR A 53 -15.02 3.21 11.98
C THR A 53 -15.21 4.71 12.27
N ALA A 54 -14.77 5.15 13.43
CA ALA A 54 -14.75 6.59 13.77
C ALA A 54 -13.63 7.32 12.99
N TYR A 55 -12.52 6.63 12.73
CA TYR A 55 -11.38 7.12 11.95
C TYR A 55 -10.60 5.94 11.40
N GLU A 56 -9.72 6.22 10.48
CA GLU A 56 -8.75 5.29 9.93
C GLU A 56 -7.49 6.07 9.54
N VAL A 57 -6.33 5.60 9.97
CA VAL A 57 -5.02 6.10 9.54
C VAL A 57 -4.52 5.19 8.43
N ASN A 58 -4.49 5.69 7.20
CA ASN A 58 -3.99 4.93 6.06
C ASN A 58 -2.44 4.88 6.05
N PRO A 59 -1.83 4.02 5.21
CA PRO A 59 -0.37 3.90 5.15
C PRO A 59 0.38 5.21 4.85
N LEU A 60 -0.14 6.04 3.95
CA LEU A 60 0.47 7.34 3.66
C LEU A 60 0.47 8.27 4.87
N GLU A 61 -0.67 8.41 5.54
CA GLU A 61 -0.78 9.21 6.77
C GLU A 61 0.16 8.68 7.87
N GLY A 62 0.27 7.35 8.02
CA GLY A 62 1.19 6.74 8.98
C GLY A 62 2.65 7.09 8.70
N LEU A 63 3.09 6.98 7.46
CA LEU A 63 4.45 7.36 7.04
C LEU A 63 4.69 8.86 7.21
N GLN A 64 3.72 9.71 6.86
CA GLN A 64 3.80 11.16 7.09
C GLN A 64 3.90 11.50 8.58
N ASN A 65 3.16 10.81 9.45
CA ASN A 65 3.23 11.00 10.89
C ASN A 65 4.61 10.60 11.47
N ALA A 66 5.22 9.54 10.95
CA ALA A 66 6.49 9.01 11.46
C ALA A 66 7.71 9.75 10.91
N PHE A 67 7.67 10.15 9.64
CA PHE A 67 8.85 10.68 8.94
C PHE A 67 8.73 12.14 8.50
N GLY A 68 7.53 12.75 8.55
CA GLY A 68 7.29 14.09 8.00
C GLY A 68 8.15 15.22 8.58
N ASP A 69 8.63 15.06 9.81
CA ASP A 69 9.58 16.02 10.43
C ASP A 69 11.03 15.83 9.95
N LYS A 70 11.35 14.66 9.38
CA LYS A 70 12.69 14.24 8.99
C LYS A 70 12.89 14.24 7.47
N ALA A 71 11.85 13.85 6.73
CA ALA A 71 11.88 13.62 5.29
C ALA A 71 10.62 14.12 4.59
N GLU A 72 10.72 14.39 3.31
CA GLU A 72 9.56 14.63 2.46
C GLU A 72 8.88 13.29 2.12
N VAL A 73 7.60 13.14 2.47
CA VAL A 73 6.81 11.95 2.14
C VAL A 73 5.80 12.32 1.06
N VAL A 74 6.07 11.90 -0.17
CA VAL A 74 5.29 12.21 -1.37
C VAL A 74 4.51 10.97 -1.80
N TRP A 75 3.30 11.18 -2.31
CA TRP A 75 2.50 10.11 -2.88
C TRP A 75 2.19 10.33 -4.36
N VAL A 76 2.29 9.25 -5.14
CA VAL A 76 1.75 9.15 -6.50
C VAL A 76 0.91 7.89 -6.65
N ARG A 77 -0.05 7.93 -7.54
CA ARG A 77 -1.06 6.88 -7.60
C ARG A 77 -0.56 5.55 -8.15
N GLY A 78 0.20 5.57 -9.25
CA GLY A 78 0.72 4.40 -9.94
C GLY A 78 -0.31 3.58 -10.71
N TYR A 79 -1.46 3.26 -10.12
CA TYR A 79 -2.55 2.52 -10.75
C TYR A 79 -3.92 3.00 -10.25
N VAL A 80 -4.98 2.70 -11.01
CA VAL A 80 -6.37 2.90 -10.58
C VAL A 80 -6.98 1.56 -10.24
N GLY A 81 -7.40 1.41 -9.00
CA GLY A 81 -8.09 0.24 -8.51
C GLY A 81 -9.61 0.37 -8.60
N ASP A 82 -10.30 -0.08 -7.57
CA ASP A 82 -11.73 0.12 -7.43
C ASP A 82 -12.05 1.52 -6.91
N THR A 83 -12.74 2.30 -7.72
CA THR A 83 -13.14 3.68 -7.42
C THR A 83 -14.46 3.80 -6.65
N SER A 84 -15.03 2.68 -6.18
CA SER A 84 -16.26 2.70 -5.38
C SER A 84 -16.09 3.57 -4.14
N THR A 85 -17.06 4.44 -3.88
CA THR A 85 -17.09 5.27 -2.67
C THR A 85 -17.61 4.51 -1.45
N SER A 86 -18.18 3.33 -1.66
CA SER A 86 -18.73 2.52 -0.58
C SER A 86 -18.44 1.03 -0.74
N TYR A 87 -18.28 0.35 0.38
CA TYR A 87 -18.22 -1.10 0.48
C TYR A 87 -19.40 -1.59 1.31
N ASN A 88 -20.20 -2.51 0.75
CA ASN A 88 -21.32 -3.14 1.46
C ASN A 88 -22.17 -2.13 2.24
N LEU A 89 -22.61 -1.06 1.57
CA LEU A 89 -23.45 0.00 2.10
C LEU A 89 -22.78 0.95 3.13
N VAL A 90 -21.48 0.83 3.36
CA VAL A 90 -20.72 1.81 4.16
C VAL A 90 -20.00 2.77 3.20
N ASP A 91 -20.41 4.03 3.23
CA ASP A 91 -19.74 5.10 2.50
C ASP A 91 -18.41 5.44 3.18
N THR A 92 -17.32 5.35 2.45
CA THR A 92 -15.97 5.72 2.92
C THR A 92 -15.72 7.22 2.86
N GLY A 93 -16.54 7.95 2.13
CA GLY A 93 -16.36 9.38 1.85
C GLY A 93 -15.15 9.69 0.96
N GLN A 94 -14.56 8.68 0.31
CA GLN A 94 -13.44 8.86 -0.61
C GLN A 94 -13.92 8.88 -2.07
N ASP A 95 -13.46 9.85 -2.84
CA ASP A 95 -13.51 9.82 -4.30
C ASP A 95 -12.10 9.53 -4.83
N LEU A 96 -11.93 8.31 -5.33
CA LEU A 96 -10.68 7.84 -5.93
C LEU A 96 -10.78 7.76 -7.46
N THR A 97 -11.73 8.47 -8.07
CA THR A 97 -11.88 8.51 -9.52
C THR A 97 -10.65 9.14 -10.18
N ASP A 98 -10.12 8.46 -11.19
CA ASP A 98 -9.01 8.93 -12.00
C ASP A 98 -9.17 8.40 -13.43
N ASN A 99 -9.12 9.29 -14.42
CA ASN A 99 -9.34 8.95 -15.82
C ASN A 99 -8.03 8.91 -16.62
N ARG A 100 -6.88 9.02 -15.98
CA ARG A 100 -5.57 8.88 -16.64
C ARG A 100 -5.36 7.43 -17.06
N SER A 101 -4.62 7.22 -18.16
CA SER A 101 -4.30 5.86 -18.59
C SER A 101 -3.23 5.23 -17.67
N PRO A 102 -3.15 3.89 -17.62
CA PRO A 102 -2.10 3.19 -16.85
C PRO A 102 -0.70 3.66 -17.22
N GLU A 103 -0.42 3.88 -18.49
CA GLU A 103 0.90 4.33 -18.98
C GLU A 103 1.29 5.70 -18.40
N VAL A 104 0.32 6.62 -18.31
CA VAL A 104 0.54 7.95 -17.71
C VAL A 104 0.84 7.84 -16.23
N LEU A 105 0.09 7.00 -15.51
CA LEU A 105 0.28 6.80 -14.07
C LEU A 105 1.62 6.12 -13.75
N ILE A 106 2.03 5.14 -14.54
CA ILE A 106 3.33 4.48 -14.42
C ILE A 106 4.46 5.46 -14.71
N ALA A 107 4.35 6.24 -15.79
CA ALA A 107 5.38 7.22 -16.14
C ALA A 107 5.55 8.30 -15.05
N GLU A 108 4.46 8.76 -14.44
CA GLU A 108 4.48 9.69 -13.30
C GLU A 108 5.20 9.07 -12.09
N ALA A 109 4.89 7.81 -11.77
CA ALA A 109 5.52 7.09 -10.67
C ALA A 109 7.02 6.88 -10.89
N VAL A 110 7.41 6.46 -12.10
CA VAL A 110 8.82 6.30 -12.49
C VAL A 110 9.59 7.63 -12.43
N GLU A 111 9.00 8.72 -12.89
CA GLU A 111 9.66 10.03 -12.83
C GLU A 111 9.86 10.49 -11.38
N ALA A 112 8.83 10.30 -10.54
CA ALA A 112 8.92 10.65 -9.12
C ALA A 112 9.93 9.79 -8.34
N ALA A 113 10.16 8.55 -8.78
CA ALA A 113 11.07 7.61 -8.14
C ALA A 113 12.55 7.98 -8.30
N LYS A 114 12.93 8.68 -9.38
CA LYS A 114 14.34 8.99 -9.69
C LYS A 114 15.03 9.83 -8.63
N ASP A 115 14.30 10.65 -7.90
CA ASP A 115 14.82 11.55 -6.87
C ASP A 115 14.49 11.09 -5.45
N ALA A 116 13.99 9.87 -5.27
CA ALA A 116 13.60 9.33 -3.96
C ALA A 116 14.74 8.51 -3.34
N ASP A 117 14.98 8.70 -2.04
CA ASP A 117 15.90 7.85 -1.27
C ASP A 117 15.31 6.46 -1.00
N TYR A 118 13.99 6.38 -0.91
CA TYR A 118 13.22 5.15 -0.79
C TYR A 118 11.96 5.22 -1.64
N VAL A 119 11.64 4.13 -2.31
CA VAL A 119 10.37 3.94 -3.01
C VAL A 119 9.59 2.84 -2.31
N ILE A 120 8.40 3.16 -1.83
CA ILE A 120 7.51 2.23 -1.12
C ILE A 120 6.24 2.05 -1.95
N PHE A 121 6.12 0.90 -2.61
CA PHE A 121 4.88 0.52 -3.27
C PHE A 121 3.92 -0.09 -2.25
N VAL A 122 2.74 0.50 -2.09
CA VAL A 122 1.67 0.00 -1.23
C VAL A 122 0.52 -0.47 -2.09
N GLY A 123 0.47 -1.76 -2.30
CA GLY A 123 -0.51 -2.40 -3.15
C GLY A 123 -1.14 -3.63 -2.50
N GLY A 124 -1.66 -4.52 -3.33
CA GLY A 124 -2.32 -5.74 -2.88
C GLY A 124 -3.77 -5.83 -3.31
N LEU A 125 -4.59 -6.38 -2.44
CA LEU A 125 -6.03 -6.55 -2.64
C LEU A 125 -6.82 -5.46 -1.90
N ASN A 126 -8.13 -5.48 -2.10
CA ASN A 126 -9.07 -4.62 -1.39
C ASN A 126 -10.37 -5.38 -1.09
N LYS A 127 -11.40 -4.69 -0.62
CA LYS A 127 -12.69 -5.29 -0.25
C LYS A 127 -13.74 -5.28 -1.37
N SER A 128 -13.33 -5.06 -2.61
CA SER A 128 -14.21 -5.12 -3.78
C SER A 128 -14.55 -6.56 -4.16
N ALA A 129 -15.58 -6.73 -4.98
CA ALA A 129 -15.97 -8.02 -5.54
C ALA A 129 -14.77 -8.68 -6.24
N HIS A 130 -14.63 -9.99 -6.08
CA HIS A 130 -13.54 -10.81 -6.61
C HIS A 130 -12.14 -10.43 -6.11
N GLN A 131 -12.09 -9.76 -4.95
CA GLN A 131 -10.89 -9.48 -4.16
C GLN A 131 -11.03 -10.18 -2.78
N ASP A 132 -10.65 -9.51 -1.69
CA ASP A 132 -10.85 -10.01 -0.34
C ASP A 132 -12.26 -9.65 0.19
N ASN A 133 -13.28 -10.05 -0.53
CA ASN A 133 -14.68 -9.80 -0.20
C ASN A 133 -15.41 -11.12 0.11
N GLU A 134 -16.39 -11.05 0.98
CA GLU A 134 -17.32 -12.15 1.23
C GLU A 134 -18.23 -12.39 0.00
N SER A 135 -18.58 -13.65 -0.26
CA SER A 135 -19.53 -14.09 -1.29
C SER A 135 -19.02 -14.06 -2.75
N THR A 136 -17.81 -13.62 -3.01
CA THR A 136 -17.23 -13.66 -4.36
C THR A 136 -15.80 -14.18 -4.32
N ASP A 137 -15.53 -15.24 -5.09
CA ASP A 137 -14.18 -15.81 -5.18
C ASP A 137 -13.31 -14.98 -6.13
N ARG A 138 -12.00 -15.01 -5.88
CA ARG A 138 -11.00 -14.47 -6.80
C ARG A 138 -10.88 -15.38 -8.02
N TYR A 139 -10.57 -14.78 -9.17
CA TYR A 139 -10.37 -15.53 -10.42
C TYR A 139 -8.98 -16.17 -10.51
N ASP A 140 -7.98 -15.53 -9.87
CA ASP A 140 -6.59 -15.97 -9.80
C ASP A 140 -5.91 -15.44 -8.53
N THR A 141 -4.61 -15.64 -8.40
CA THR A 141 -3.81 -15.17 -7.25
C THR A 141 -2.92 -13.96 -7.56
N PHE A 142 -2.96 -13.43 -8.77
CA PHE A 142 -2.14 -12.27 -9.14
C PHE A 142 -2.69 -10.97 -8.57
N LEU A 143 -1.84 -9.96 -8.52
CA LEU A 143 -2.27 -8.60 -8.17
C LEU A 143 -3.16 -8.01 -9.27
N PRO A 144 -4.33 -7.46 -8.92
CA PRO A 144 -5.25 -6.87 -9.90
C PRO A 144 -4.79 -5.48 -10.36
N TYR A 145 -5.49 -4.93 -11.35
CA TYR A 145 -5.38 -3.52 -11.78
C TYR A 145 -4.03 -3.12 -12.39
N GLY A 146 -3.26 -4.07 -12.95
CA GLY A 146 -1.95 -3.76 -13.53
C GLY A 146 -0.87 -3.39 -12.51
N GLN A 147 -1.05 -3.74 -11.23
CA GLN A 147 -0.10 -3.43 -10.17
C GLN A 147 1.29 -4.02 -10.44
N GLN A 148 1.36 -5.18 -11.10
CA GLN A 148 2.64 -5.79 -11.46
C GLN A 148 3.45 -4.90 -12.40
N ASP A 149 2.81 -4.27 -13.40
CA ASP A 149 3.50 -3.39 -14.36
C ASP A 149 4.10 -2.18 -13.64
N VAL A 150 3.41 -1.67 -12.61
CA VAL A 150 3.93 -0.58 -11.75
C VAL A 150 5.15 -1.04 -10.95
N ILE A 151 5.07 -2.21 -10.31
CA ILE A 151 6.18 -2.80 -9.53
C ILE A 151 7.39 -3.01 -10.45
N ASP A 152 7.18 -3.60 -11.63
CA ASP A 152 8.23 -3.87 -12.60
C ASP A 152 8.94 -2.58 -13.04
N ALA A 153 8.16 -1.53 -13.33
CA ALA A 153 8.71 -0.24 -13.76
C ALA A 153 9.46 0.50 -12.65
N LEU A 154 8.96 0.44 -11.40
CA LEU A 154 9.61 1.06 -10.25
C LEU A 154 10.94 0.37 -9.88
N ALA A 155 10.98 -0.94 -9.95
CA ALA A 155 12.17 -1.73 -9.64
C ALA A 155 13.36 -1.40 -10.58
N GLU A 156 13.09 -0.98 -11.82
CA GLU A 156 14.15 -0.60 -12.78
C GLU A 156 14.85 0.73 -12.46
N VAL A 157 14.22 1.57 -11.63
CA VAL A 157 14.70 2.95 -11.38
C VAL A 157 14.94 3.27 -9.91
N SER A 158 14.70 2.32 -9.02
CA SER A 158 14.77 2.53 -7.57
C SER A 158 15.96 1.78 -6.98
N ASP A 159 16.81 2.47 -6.21
CA ASP A 159 17.95 1.86 -5.51
C ASP A 159 17.57 1.18 -4.19
N LYS A 160 16.40 1.56 -3.61
CA LYS A 160 15.83 0.99 -2.39
C LYS A 160 14.32 0.86 -2.57
N PHE A 161 13.90 -0.30 -3.04
CA PHE A 161 12.53 -0.58 -3.39
C PHE A 161 11.84 -1.53 -2.40
N VAL A 162 10.82 -1.04 -1.72
CA VAL A 162 10.03 -1.76 -0.73
C VAL A 162 8.61 -2.00 -1.26
N VAL A 163 8.14 -3.23 -1.20
CA VAL A 163 6.74 -3.57 -1.51
C VAL A 163 6.00 -3.92 -0.22
N VAL A 164 4.95 -3.18 0.08
CA VAL A 164 3.99 -3.47 1.14
C VAL A 164 2.75 -4.08 0.50
N ASN A 165 2.55 -5.38 0.69
CA ASN A 165 1.37 -6.10 0.21
C ASN A 165 0.27 -6.09 1.28
N ILE A 166 -0.89 -5.52 0.93
CA ILE A 166 -2.09 -5.51 1.78
C ILE A 166 -3.06 -6.54 1.21
N SER A 167 -3.22 -7.67 1.88
CA SER A 167 -4.16 -8.72 1.47
C SER A 167 -4.54 -9.60 2.65
N GLY A 168 -5.72 -10.18 2.63
CA GLY A 168 -6.18 -11.19 3.57
C GLY A 168 -6.09 -12.61 3.00
N SER A 169 -5.89 -12.74 1.68
CA SER A 169 -5.73 -14.03 0.98
C SER A 169 -4.38 -14.09 0.23
N PRO A 170 -3.94 -15.27 -0.20
CA PRO A 170 -2.65 -15.45 -0.87
C PRO A 170 -2.54 -14.63 -2.15
N VAL A 171 -1.34 -14.08 -2.39
CA VAL A 171 -0.97 -13.35 -3.59
C VAL A 171 0.27 -14.01 -4.21
N SER A 172 0.22 -14.25 -5.53
CA SER A 172 1.41 -14.65 -6.29
C SER A 172 2.33 -13.45 -6.51
N MET A 173 3.63 -13.64 -6.28
CA MET A 173 4.63 -12.58 -6.32
C MET A 173 5.72 -12.87 -7.36
N PRO A 174 5.39 -12.91 -8.69
CA PRO A 174 6.40 -13.19 -9.72
C PRO A 174 7.47 -12.09 -9.83
N TRP A 175 7.25 -10.98 -9.14
CA TRP A 175 8.13 -9.84 -8.99
C TRP A 175 8.99 -9.87 -7.70
N GLU A 176 8.97 -10.98 -6.96
CA GLU A 176 9.68 -11.11 -5.66
C GLU A 176 11.17 -10.74 -5.77
N ASP A 177 11.83 -11.22 -6.83
CA ASP A 177 13.27 -10.97 -7.05
C ASP A 177 13.60 -9.50 -7.36
N LYS A 178 12.59 -8.67 -7.67
CA LYS A 178 12.77 -7.27 -8.06
C LYS A 178 12.67 -6.28 -6.91
N ALA A 179 12.06 -6.66 -5.79
CA ALA A 179 11.95 -5.82 -4.61
C ALA A 179 13.08 -6.12 -3.62
N ASP A 180 13.71 -5.10 -3.03
CA ASP A 180 14.73 -5.27 -2.00
C ASP A 180 14.13 -5.71 -0.67
N ALA A 181 12.93 -5.22 -0.35
CA ALA A 181 12.17 -5.67 0.81
C ALA A 181 10.70 -5.89 0.48
N ILE A 182 10.09 -6.90 1.10
CA ILE A 182 8.68 -7.26 0.96
C ILE A 182 8.07 -7.43 2.34
N VAL A 183 6.99 -6.69 2.58
CA VAL A 183 6.24 -6.69 3.83
C VAL A 183 4.79 -7.10 3.57
N GLN A 184 4.29 -8.06 4.33
CA GLN A 184 2.86 -8.41 4.36
C GLN A 184 2.18 -7.61 5.46
N GLY A 185 1.36 -6.62 5.06
CA GLY A 185 0.72 -5.67 5.98
C GLY A 185 -0.65 -6.08 6.48
N TRP A 186 -1.32 -7.06 5.81
CA TRP A 186 -2.68 -7.50 6.11
C TRP A 186 -3.71 -6.34 6.11
N TYR A 187 -4.84 -6.54 6.79
CA TYR A 187 -5.82 -5.50 7.09
C TYR A 187 -5.70 -5.13 8.57
N GLY A 188 -4.83 -4.19 8.88
CA GLY A 188 -4.39 -3.87 10.25
C GLY A 188 -5.36 -3.04 11.10
N GLY A 189 -6.58 -2.77 10.61
CA GLY A 189 -7.56 -1.98 11.36
C GLY A 189 -7.29 -0.47 11.33
N THR A 190 -7.91 0.26 12.26
CA THR A 190 -7.94 1.74 12.25
C THR A 190 -6.58 2.42 12.35
N GLU A 191 -5.58 1.73 12.90
CA GLU A 191 -4.22 2.23 13.11
C GLU A 191 -3.19 1.59 12.17
N SER A 192 -3.64 0.93 11.10
CA SER A 192 -2.77 0.18 10.18
C SER A 192 -1.64 1.02 9.61
N GLY A 193 -1.89 2.27 9.26
CA GLY A 193 -0.87 3.17 8.72
C GLY A 193 0.23 3.49 9.74
N ASN A 194 -0.14 3.85 10.98
CA ASN A 194 0.84 4.09 12.04
C ASN A 194 1.60 2.81 12.39
N ALA A 195 0.93 1.67 12.43
CA ALA A 195 1.54 0.37 12.71
C ALA A 195 2.55 -0.06 11.62
N LEU A 196 2.22 0.16 10.35
CA LEU A 196 3.16 -0.06 9.23
C LEU A 196 4.38 0.84 9.36
N ALA A 197 4.18 2.13 9.64
CA ALA A 197 5.29 3.07 9.80
C ALA A 197 6.20 2.74 10.99
N ASP A 198 5.70 2.04 12.03
CA ASP A 198 6.51 1.58 13.17
C ASP A 198 7.44 0.42 12.82
N VAL A 199 7.11 -0.37 11.80
CA VAL A 199 7.87 -1.57 11.42
C VAL A 199 8.68 -1.38 10.13
N LEU A 200 8.42 -0.32 9.38
CA LEU A 200 9.21 0.10 8.23
C LEU A 200 10.36 1.01 8.66
#